data_f57bb81f28855b616408d5f96b2b5353
#
_entry.id   f57bb81f28855b616408d5f96b2b5353
#
_cell.length_a   1.000
_cell.length_b   1.000
_cell.length_c   1.000
_cell.angle_alpha   90.00
_cell.angle_beta   90.00
_cell.angle_gamma   90.00
#
_symmetry.space_group_name_H-M   'P 1'
#
loop_
_entity.id
_entity.type
_entity.pdbx_description
1 polymer ?
#
loop_
_entity_poly.entity_id
_entity_poly.type
_entity_poly.pdbx_seq_one_letter_code
_entity_poly.pdbx_strand_id
1 'polypeptide(L)'
;MALLSNVEYLGLGRQIARLLGSSLEGASADALRELALAYDPSANDARISAEVFLIHKFLLMQACVGVFPESHVEHVVGGFFAALNEKMSGLELGSDRQQAMEQMWQLRAGQFEQPFFNDRAEFLGASPDASHWKQTISRFCQNVKEIANPPDIWAGTNSPSREASRTVTHALNQMISTLNEMNRLHFPASA
;
A
#
# COMPACT_ATOMS: atom_id res chain seq x y z
N MET A 1 -6.06 19.52 -19.88
CA MET A 1 -4.86 18.73 -20.20
C MET A 1 -5.29 17.56 -21.07
N ALA A 2 -4.53 17.20 -22.13
CA ALA A 2 -4.89 16.03 -22.97
C ALA A 2 -4.61 14.73 -22.20
N LEU A 3 -5.47 13.71 -22.40
CA LEU A 3 -5.24 12.37 -21.86
C LEU A 3 -4.03 11.74 -22.56
N LEU A 4 -3.25 10.98 -21.82
CA LEU A 4 -2.20 10.11 -22.36
C LEU A 4 -2.85 8.94 -23.12
N SER A 5 -2.10 8.30 -24.00
CA SER A 5 -2.54 7.04 -24.62
C SER A 5 -2.57 5.88 -23.61
N ASN A 6 -3.31 4.83 -23.88
CA ASN A 6 -3.33 3.62 -23.05
C ASN A 6 -1.93 3.01 -22.87
N VAL A 7 -1.07 3.10 -23.90
CA VAL A 7 0.32 2.59 -23.83
C VAL A 7 1.16 3.39 -22.85
N GLU A 8 0.98 4.72 -22.80
CA GLU A 8 1.68 5.59 -21.86
C GLU A 8 1.20 5.36 -20.44
N TYR A 9 -0.12 5.21 -20.21
CA TYR A 9 -0.64 4.86 -18.88
C TYR A 9 -0.15 3.49 -18.41
N LEU A 10 -0.07 2.50 -19.30
CA LEU A 10 0.50 1.19 -18.95
C LEU A 10 2.01 1.30 -18.65
N GLY A 11 2.74 2.12 -19.40
CA GLY A 11 4.14 2.40 -19.14
C GLY A 11 4.37 3.02 -17.76
N LEU A 12 3.54 4.01 -17.40
CA LEU A 12 3.53 4.63 -16.07
C LEU A 12 3.14 3.60 -15.00
N GLY A 13 2.10 2.80 -15.25
CA GLY A 13 1.68 1.71 -14.37
C GLY A 13 2.79 0.71 -14.06
N ARG A 14 3.61 0.35 -15.06
CA ARG A 14 4.79 -0.52 -14.86
C ARG A 14 5.86 0.13 -13.98
N GLN A 15 6.05 1.45 -14.06
CA GLN A 15 6.96 2.16 -13.16
C GLN A 15 6.43 2.14 -11.72
N ILE A 16 5.15 2.39 -11.52
CA ILE A 16 4.48 2.32 -10.22
C ILE A 16 4.54 0.88 -9.64
N ALA A 17 4.35 -0.14 -10.48
CA ALA A 17 4.47 -1.54 -10.05
C ALA A 17 5.91 -1.93 -9.64
N ARG A 18 6.95 -1.30 -10.24
CA ARG A 18 8.33 -1.47 -9.76
C ARG A 18 8.54 -0.80 -8.41
N LEU A 19 7.96 0.39 -8.21
CA LEU A 19 8.02 1.09 -6.92
C LEU A 19 7.40 0.23 -5.80
N LEU A 20 6.26 -0.43 -6.07
CA LEU A 20 5.70 -1.43 -5.15
C LEU A 20 6.70 -2.55 -4.86
N GLY A 21 7.31 -3.14 -5.90
CA GLY A 21 8.31 -4.20 -5.74
C GLY A 21 9.47 -3.77 -4.82
N SER A 22 10.04 -2.60 -5.07
CA SER A 22 11.11 -2.05 -4.23
C SER A 22 10.68 -1.81 -2.78
N SER A 23 9.43 -1.40 -2.54
CA SER A 23 8.93 -1.20 -1.18
C SER A 23 8.76 -2.50 -0.40
N LEU A 24 8.51 -3.61 -1.09
CA LEU A 24 8.38 -4.95 -0.49
C LEU A 24 9.73 -5.58 -0.09
N GLU A 25 10.82 -5.05 -0.63
CA GLU A 25 12.21 -5.41 -0.30
C GLU A 25 12.86 -4.42 0.67
N GLY A 26 12.11 -3.42 1.12
CA GLY A 26 12.60 -2.32 1.96
C GLY A 26 12.30 -2.49 3.44
N ALA A 27 12.89 -1.57 4.24
CA ALA A 27 12.77 -1.57 5.69
C ALA A 27 11.33 -1.54 6.23
N SER A 28 10.37 -0.98 5.47
CA SER A 28 8.96 -0.97 5.88
C SER A 28 8.33 -2.35 5.85
N ALA A 29 8.68 -3.16 4.86
CA ALA A 29 8.21 -4.53 4.76
C ALA A 29 8.83 -5.41 5.87
N ASP A 30 10.12 -5.20 6.16
CA ASP A 30 10.80 -5.91 7.25
C ASP A 30 10.22 -5.55 8.61
N ALA A 31 9.99 -4.26 8.89
CA ALA A 31 9.36 -3.81 10.14
C ALA A 31 7.94 -4.38 10.32
N LEU A 32 7.16 -4.53 9.25
CA LEU A 32 5.84 -5.16 9.31
C LEU A 32 5.94 -6.67 9.55
N ARG A 33 6.92 -7.37 8.95
CA ARG A 33 7.17 -8.79 9.21
C ARG A 33 7.59 -9.02 10.67
N GLU A 34 8.51 -8.22 11.17
CA GLU A 34 8.95 -8.27 12.58
C GLU A 34 7.79 -8.01 13.53
N LEU A 35 6.95 -7.01 13.24
CA LEU A 35 5.74 -6.73 14.01
C LEU A 35 4.78 -7.93 13.99
N ALA A 36 4.53 -8.53 12.83
CA ALA A 36 3.66 -9.68 12.69
C ALA A 36 4.13 -10.86 13.55
N LEU A 37 5.43 -11.15 13.51
CA LEU A 37 6.05 -12.24 14.30
C LEU A 37 6.10 -11.91 15.80
N ALA A 38 6.32 -10.65 16.18
CA ALA A 38 6.24 -10.23 17.58
C ALA A 38 4.82 -10.37 18.14
N TYR A 39 3.82 -10.16 17.29
CA TYR A 39 2.40 -10.26 17.63
C TYR A 39 1.90 -11.71 17.63
N ASP A 40 2.32 -12.52 16.67
CA ASP A 40 2.05 -13.95 16.55
C ASP A 40 3.28 -14.71 16.05
N PRO A 41 4.11 -15.25 16.95
CA PRO A 41 5.29 -16.04 16.57
C PRO A 41 4.98 -17.32 15.74
N SER A 42 3.71 -17.75 15.73
CA SER A 42 3.25 -18.91 14.97
C SER A 42 2.67 -18.54 13.60
N ALA A 43 2.64 -17.25 13.25
CA ALA A 43 2.05 -16.80 11.99
C ALA A 43 2.79 -17.38 10.78
N ASN A 44 2.01 -17.79 9.76
CA ASN A 44 2.56 -18.37 8.54
C ASN A 44 3.21 -17.27 7.68
N ASP A 45 4.46 -17.49 7.25
CA ASP A 45 5.24 -16.56 6.43
C ASP A 45 4.53 -16.15 5.12
N ALA A 46 3.84 -17.08 4.47
CA ALA A 46 3.10 -16.78 3.24
C ALA A 46 1.96 -15.81 3.52
N ARG A 47 1.29 -15.94 4.67
CA ARG A 47 0.24 -15.04 5.10
C ARG A 47 0.79 -13.67 5.47
N ILE A 48 1.87 -13.61 6.25
CA ILE A 48 2.55 -12.35 6.57
C ILE A 48 2.93 -11.62 5.28
N SER A 49 3.55 -12.32 4.34
CA SER A 49 3.96 -11.76 3.05
C SER A 49 2.77 -11.24 2.23
N ALA A 50 1.65 -11.95 2.24
CA ALA A 50 0.42 -11.50 1.58
C ALA A 50 -0.13 -10.22 2.21
N GLU A 51 -0.23 -10.13 3.54
CA GLU A 51 -0.73 -8.92 4.21
C GLU A 51 0.25 -7.73 4.07
N VAL A 52 1.57 -7.98 4.09
CA VAL A 52 2.59 -6.96 3.79
C VAL A 52 2.43 -6.42 2.35
N PHE A 53 2.20 -7.31 1.37
CA PHE A 53 1.91 -6.91 0.00
C PHE A 53 0.65 -6.05 -0.09
N LEU A 54 -0.43 -6.47 0.56
CA LEU A 54 -1.72 -5.80 0.49
C LEU A 54 -1.70 -4.40 1.12
N ILE A 55 -1.04 -4.22 2.25
CA ILE A 55 -0.90 -2.89 2.87
C ILE A 55 -0.04 -1.96 1.99
N HIS A 56 1.08 -2.43 1.43
CA HIS A 56 1.91 -1.61 0.54
C HIS A 56 1.18 -1.25 -0.76
N LYS A 57 0.43 -2.21 -1.36
CA LYS A 57 -0.42 -1.95 -2.52
C LYS A 57 -1.46 -0.88 -2.22
N PHE A 58 -2.12 -0.95 -1.06
CA PHE A 58 -3.08 0.05 -0.61
C PHE A 58 -2.44 1.44 -0.45
N LEU A 59 -1.31 1.53 0.25
CA LEU A 59 -0.60 2.80 0.47
C LEU A 59 -0.19 3.45 -0.85
N LEU A 60 0.35 2.67 -1.77
CA LEU A 60 0.77 3.16 -3.07
C LEU A 60 -0.41 3.63 -3.93
N MET A 61 -1.53 2.90 -3.92
CA MET A 61 -2.76 3.31 -4.59
C MET A 61 -3.28 4.65 -4.05
N GLN A 62 -3.34 4.81 -2.73
CA GLN A 62 -3.77 6.07 -2.11
C GLN A 62 -2.80 7.22 -2.41
N ALA A 63 -1.50 6.94 -2.44
CA ALA A 63 -0.50 7.94 -2.85
C ALA A 63 -0.70 8.36 -4.32
N CYS A 64 -1.03 7.44 -5.23
CA CYS A 64 -1.39 7.79 -6.61
C CYS A 64 -2.62 8.72 -6.64
N VAL A 65 -3.67 8.41 -5.88
CA VAL A 65 -4.88 9.25 -5.79
C VAL A 65 -4.57 10.65 -5.29
N GLY A 66 -3.62 10.80 -4.37
CA GLY A 66 -3.25 12.09 -3.81
C GLY A 66 -2.27 12.91 -4.66
N VAL A 67 -1.51 12.27 -5.54
CA VAL A 67 -0.44 12.92 -6.30
C VAL A 67 -0.83 13.25 -7.73
N PHE A 68 -1.56 12.37 -8.42
CA PHE A 68 -1.92 12.58 -9.81
C PHE A 68 -3.17 13.46 -9.96
N PRO A 69 -3.28 14.25 -11.06
CA PRO A 69 -4.46 15.08 -11.31
C PRO A 69 -5.73 14.23 -11.37
N GLU A 70 -6.84 14.74 -10.83
CA GLU A 70 -8.13 14.03 -10.77
C GLU A 70 -8.58 13.47 -12.13
N SER A 71 -8.37 14.24 -13.21
CA SER A 71 -8.70 13.82 -14.59
C SER A 71 -7.88 12.65 -15.11
N HIS A 72 -6.79 12.28 -14.46
CA HIS A 72 -5.84 11.23 -14.88
C HIS A 72 -5.74 10.07 -13.90
N VAL A 73 -6.15 10.26 -12.64
CA VAL A 73 -5.93 9.30 -11.55
C VAL A 73 -6.52 7.93 -11.86
N GLU A 74 -7.72 7.87 -12.42
CA GLU A 74 -8.39 6.62 -12.77
C GLU A 74 -7.57 5.82 -13.80
N HIS A 75 -7.06 6.49 -14.83
CA HIS A 75 -6.23 5.87 -15.86
C HIS A 75 -4.86 5.44 -15.33
N VAL A 76 -4.25 6.23 -14.45
CA VAL A 76 -2.97 5.89 -13.79
C VAL A 76 -3.13 4.65 -12.92
N VAL A 77 -4.16 4.64 -12.07
CA VAL A 77 -4.46 3.48 -11.21
C VAL A 77 -4.85 2.26 -12.06
N GLY A 78 -5.63 2.43 -13.11
CA GLY A 78 -5.94 1.37 -14.08
C GLY A 78 -4.69 0.80 -14.74
N GLY A 79 -3.76 1.65 -15.18
CA GLY A 79 -2.45 1.23 -15.73
C GLY A 79 -1.60 0.47 -14.72
N PHE A 80 -1.60 0.88 -13.45
CA PHE A 80 -0.93 0.17 -12.37
C PHE A 80 -1.51 -1.23 -12.13
N PHE A 81 -2.84 -1.36 -12.07
CA PHE A 81 -3.47 -2.67 -11.92
C PHE A 81 -3.23 -3.57 -13.14
N ALA A 82 -3.28 -3.02 -14.35
CA ALA A 82 -2.97 -3.77 -15.56
C ALA A 82 -1.53 -4.31 -15.53
N ALA A 83 -0.56 -3.50 -15.11
CA ALA A 83 0.84 -3.92 -14.98
C ALA A 83 1.05 -4.98 -13.90
N LEU A 84 0.31 -4.91 -12.78
CA LEU A 84 0.31 -5.97 -11.77
C LEU A 84 -0.26 -7.28 -12.32
N ASN A 85 -1.38 -7.21 -13.04
CA ASN A 85 -2.00 -8.38 -13.64
C ASN A 85 -1.10 -9.05 -14.69
N GLU A 86 -0.36 -8.27 -15.50
CA GLU A 86 0.67 -8.82 -16.41
C GLU A 86 1.71 -9.64 -15.65
N LYS A 87 2.22 -9.12 -14.53
CA LYS A 87 3.18 -9.85 -13.68
C LYS A 87 2.57 -11.11 -13.07
N MET A 88 1.35 -11.03 -12.59
CA MET A 88 0.64 -12.16 -11.96
C MET A 88 0.35 -13.27 -12.97
N SER A 89 -0.04 -12.92 -14.20
CA SER A 89 -0.29 -13.88 -15.28
C SER A 89 0.97 -14.65 -15.65
N GLY A 90 2.15 -14.03 -15.54
CA GLY A 90 3.44 -14.69 -15.76
C GLY A 90 3.82 -15.72 -14.67
N LEU A 91 3.11 -15.74 -13.53
CA LEU A 91 3.34 -16.70 -12.44
C LEU A 91 2.54 -18.00 -12.57
N GLU A 92 1.82 -18.20 -13.71
CA GLU A 92 0.98 -19.38 -13.96
C GLU A 92 0.02 -19.75 -12.80
N LEU A 93 -0.46 -18.74 -12.09
CA LEU A 93 -1.44 -18.94 -11.04
C LEU A 93 -2.77 -19.37 -11.65
N GLY A 94 -3.34 -20.47 -11.19
CA GLY A 94 -4.67 -20.90 -11.63
C GLY A 94 -5.74 -19.85 -11.33
N SER A 95 -6.83 -19.86 -12.13
CA SER A 95 -7.95 -18.90 -12.02
C SER A 95 -8.49 -18.74 -10.60
N ASP A 96 -8.59 -19.83 -9.85
CA ASP A 96 -9.12 -19.84 -8.49
C ASP A 96 -8.23 -19.04 -7.51
N ARG A 97 -6.90 -19.14 -7.68
CA ARG A 97 -5.95 -18.36 -6.87
C ARG A 97 -6.00 -16.87 -7.22
N GLN A 98 -6.12 -16.54 -8.51
CA GLN A 98 -6.27 -15.15 -8.94
C GLN A 98 -7.55 -14.53 -8.37
N GLN A 99 -8.67 -15.26 -8.44
CA GLN A 99 -9.94 -14.83 -7.86
C GLN A 99 -9.86 -14.67 -6.34
N ALA A 100 -9.25 -15.60 -5.63
CA ALA A 100 -9.05 -15.51 -4.18
C ALA A 100 -8.19 -14.29 -3.78
N MET A 101 -7.14 -13.99 -4.55
CA MET A 101 -6.31 -12.81 -4.32
C MET A 101 -7.07 -11.51 -4.57
N GLU A 102 -7.92 -11.45 -5.60
CA GLU A 102 -8.75 -10.28 -5.85
C GLU A 102 -9.80 -10.07 -4.76
N GLN A 103 -10.47 -11.13 -4.31
CA GLN A 103 -11.41 -11.05 -3.18
C GLN A 103 -10.72 -10.59 -1.91
N MET A 104 -9.52 -11.10 -1.63
CA MET A 104 -8.73 -10.66 -0.48
C MET A 104 -8.34 -9.19 -0.61
N TRP A 105 -7.95 -8.74 -1.80
CA TRP A 105 -7.65 -7.34 -2.05
C TRP A 105 -8.85 -6.43 -1.76
N GLN A 106 -10.04 -6.75 -2.30
CA GLN A 106 -11.24 -5.95 -2.09
C GLN A 106 -11.59 -5.83 -0.59
N LEU A 107 -11.50 -6.95 0.14
CA LEU A 107 -11.73 -6.95 1.59
C LEU A 107 -10.71 -6.06 2.33
N ARG A 108 -9.41 -6.20 2.03
CA ARG A 108 -8.33 -5.48 2.73
C ARG A 108 -8.32 -4.00 2.39
N ALA A 109 -8.56 -3.65 1.12
CA ALA A 109 -8.65 -2.25 0.71
C ALA A 109 -9.71 -1.50 1.52
N GLY A 110 -10.93 -2.04 1.67
CA GLY A 110 -11.98 -1.44 2.50
C GLY A 110 -11.60 -1.34 3.98
N GLN A 111 -10.91 -2.34 4.52
CA GLN A 111 -10.45 -2.33 5.92
C GLN A 111 -9.37 -1.28 6.18
N PHE A 112 -8.43 -1.10 5.24
CA PHE A 112 -7.36 -0.11 5.37
C PHE A 112 -7.84 1.31 5.06
N GLU A 113 -8.86 1.49 4.20
CA GLU A 113 -9.44 2.80 3.88
C GLU A 113 -10.26 3.38 5.04
N GLN A 114 -10.91 2.53 5.84
CA GLN A 114 -11.82 2.96 6.91
C GLN A 114 -11.21 4.00 7.87
N PRO A 115 -9.97 3.89 8.36
CA PRO A 115 -9.36 4.88 9.23
C PRO A 115 -9.22 6.27 8.60
N PHE A 116 -9.12 6.34 7.27
CA PHE A 116 -8.90 7.59 6.50
C PHE A 116 -10.17 8.16 5.88
N PHE A 117 -11.33 7.54 6.13
CA PHE A 117 -12.58 7.88 5.44
C PHE A 117 -13.00 9.34 5.65
N ASN A 118 -12.73 9.89 6.83
CA ASN A 118 -13.12 11.25 7.20
C ASN A 118 -12.05 12.31 6.92
N ASP A 119 -10.83 11.92 6.60
CA ASP A 119 -9.72 12.86 6.46
C ASP A 119 -8.63 12.37 5.51
N ARG A 120 -8.92 12.37 4.21
CA ARG A 120 -7.95 12.01 3.17
C ARG A 120 -6.76 12.97 3.10
N ALA A 121 -6.93 14.23 3.51
CA ALA A 121 -5.85 15.22 3.50
C ALA A 121 -4.75 14.85 4.52
N GLU A 122 -5.10 14.24 5.63
CA GLU A 122 -4.15 13.74 6.63
C GLU A 122 -3.30 12.57 6.11
N PHE A 123 -3.76 11.82 5.11
CA PHE A 123 -3.00 10.69 4.55
C PHE A 123 -1.64 11.13 3.98
N LEU A 124 -1.60 12.25 3.24
CA LEU A 124 -0.40 12.75 2.58
C LEU A 124 0.55 13.52 3.51
N GLY A 125 0.12 13.88 4.70
CA GLY A 125 0.90 14.66 5.66
C GLY A 125 0.97 14.04 7.06
N ALA A 126 0.56 12.77 7.20
CA ALA A 126 0.36 12.15 8.48
C ALA A 126 1.62 12.00 9.32
N SER A 127 1.50 12.36 10.61
CA SER A 127 2.47 11.97 11.62
C SER A 127 2.39 10.45 11.88
N PRO A 128 3.51 9.75 12.11
CA PRO A 128 3.53 8.34 12.49
C PRO A 128 2.67 8.01 13.73
N ASP A 129 2.46 9.00 14.60
CA ASP A 129 1.66 8.86 15.82
C ASP A 129 0.17 9.20 15.63
N ALA A 130 -0.25 9.57 14.43
CA ALA A 130 -1.65 9.88 14.15
C ALA A 130 -2.57 8.66 14.36
N SER A 131 -3.79 8.90 14.82
CA SER A 131 -4.73 7.84 15.22
C SER A 131 -5.08 6.88 14.08
N HIS A 132 -5.20 7.37 12.84
CA HIS A 132 -5.50 6.56 11.67
C HIS A 132 -4.35 5.60 11.32
N TRP A 133 -3.07 6.00 11.49
CA TRP A 133 -1.94 5.09 11.33
C TRP A 133 -1.93 3.99 12.37
N LYS A 134 -2.23 4.31 13.63
CA LYS A 134 -2.40 3.30 14.68
C LYS A 134 -3.49 2.29 14.33
N GLN A 135 -4.61 2.77 13.80
CA GLN A 135 -5.71 1.89 13.37
C GLN A 135 -5.29 1.00 12.18
N THR A 136 -4.60 1.56 11.20
CA THR A 136 -4.12 0.81 10.02
C THR A 136 -3.13 -0.30 10.41
N ILE A 137 -2.15 0.00 11.25
CA ILE A 137 -1.18 -0.99 11.76
C ILE A 137 -1.88 -2.03 12.65
N SER A 138 -2.82 -1.60 13.51
CA SER A 138 -3.62 -2.55 14.30
C SER A 138 -4.45 -3.48 13.41
N ARG A 139 -5.02 -2.96 12.33
CA ARG A 139 -5.77 -3.77 11.36
C ARG A 139 -4.88 -4.77 10.63
N PHE A 140 -3.66 -4.37 10.27
CA PHE A 140 -2.66 -5.29 9.72
C PHE A 140 -2.39 -6.46 10.67
N CYS A 141 -2.14 -6.20 11.96
CA CYS A 141 -1.93 -7.25 12.96
C CYS A 141 -3.15 -8.17 13.13
N GLN A 142 -4.36 -7.60 13.14
CA GLN A 142 -5.61 -8.38 13.18
C GLN A 142 -5.73 -9.33 11.98
N ASN A 143 -5.38 -8.84 10.79
CA ASN A 143 -5.43 -9.64 9.57
C ASN A 143 -4.42 -10.79 9.59
N VAL A 144 -3.22 -10.58 10.14
CA VAL A 144 -2.22 -11.65 10.29
C VAL A 144 -2.72 -12.76 11.21
N LYS A 145 -3.32 -12.43 12.34
CA LYS A 145 -3.74 -13.40 13.37
C LYS A 145 -5.22 -13.81 13.32
N GLU A 146 -6.04 -13.15 12.52
CA GLU A 146 -7.52 -13.34 12.49
C GLU A 146 -8.21 -13.14 13.85
N ILE A 147 -7.72 -12.21 14.66
CA ILE A 147 -8.30 -11.89 15.97
C ILE A 147 -9.16 -10.63 15.86
N ALA A 148 -10.37 -10.71 16.40
CA ALA A 148 -11.30 -9.57 16.42
C ALA A 148 -10.84 -8.43 17.33
N ASN A 149 -10.22 -8.73 18.47
CA ASN A 149 -9.76 -7.75 19.45
C ASN A 149 -8.28 -8.00 19.79
N PRO A 150 -7.33 -7.32 19.13
CA PRO A 150 -5.92 -7.46 19.45
C PRO A 150 -5.63 -6.85 20.84
N PRO A 151 -4.63 -7.41 21.57
CA PRO A 151 -4.08 -6.74 22.74
C PRO A 151 -3.51 -5.36 22.36
N ASP A 152 -3.32 -4.50 23.36
CA ASP A 152 -2.70 -3.19 23.13
C ASP A 152 -1.23 -3.37 22.70
N ILE A 153 -1.02 -3.25 21.38
CA ILE A 153 0.30 -3.35 20.75
C ILE A 153 1.07 -2.04 20.80
N TRP A 154 0.50 -0.98 21.39
CA TRP A 154 1.08 0.36 21.46
C TRP A 154 1.70 0.67 22.82
N ALA A 155 1.62 -0.25 23.77
CA ALA A 155 2.19 -0.05 25.10
C ALA A 155 3.72 0.13 25.03
N GLY A 156 4.22 1.21 25.66
CA GLY A 156 5.65 1.54 25.71
C GLY A 156 6.16 2.44 24.59
N THR A 157 7.27 3.13 24.86
CA THR A 157 7.89 4.11 23.94
C THR A 157 8.58 3.47 22.73
N ASN A 158 9.05 2.23 22.88
CA ASN A 158 9.78 1.47 21.84
C ASN A 158 9.00 0.22 21.41
N SER A 159 7.67 0.31 21.32
CA SER A 159 6.88 -0.83 20.85
C SER A 159 7.16 -1.12 19.36
N PRO A 160 7.18 -2.40 18.94
CA PRO A 160 7.33 -2.77 17.52
C PRO A 160 6.31 -2.08 16.60
N SER A 161 5.11 -1.81 17.11
CA SER A 161 4.07 -1.09 16.40
C SER A 161 4.43 0.37 16.07
N ARG A 162 5.10 1.06 16.98
CA ARG A 162 5.57 2.44 16.75
C ARG A 162 6.69 2.47 15.72
N GLU A 163 7.60 1.52 15.78
CA GLU A 163 8.68 1.39 14.80
C GLU A 163 8.11 1.05 13.42
N ALA A 164 7.21 0.09 13.32
CA ALA A 164 6.52 -0.24 12.07
C ALA A 164 5.76 0.98 11.51
N SER A 165 5.04 1.74 12.35
CA SER A 165 4.34 2.96 11.94
C SER A 165 5.29 4.00 11.35
N ARG A 166 6.42 4.28 12.02
CA ARG A 166 7.43 5.24 11.54
C ARG A 166 8.03 4.81 10.20
N THR A 167 8.41 3.54 10.10
CA THR A 167 9.07 3.00 8.91
C THR A 167 8.11 2.98 7.73
N VAL A 168 6.84 2.60 7.94
CA VAL A 168 5.79 2.63 6.91
C VAL A 168 5.48 4.05 6.47
N THR A 169 5.38 5.01 7.40
CA THR A 169 5.15 6.43 7.06
C THR A 169 6.34 7.01 6.28
N HIS A 170 7.57 6.65 6.64
CA HIS A 170 8.76 7.07 5.89
C HIS A 170 8.74 6.50 4.46
N ALA A 171 8.44 5.21 4.31
CA ALA A 171 8.32 4.58 2.99
C ALA A 171 7.22 5.23 2.13
N LEU A 172 6.06 5.55 2.73
CA LEU A 172 4.99 6.27 2.04
C LEU A 172 5.48 7.64 1.54
N ASN A 173 6.18 8.40 2.37
CA ASN A 173 6.72 9.71 1.96
C ASN A 173 7.72 9.58 0.81
N GLN A 174 8.53 8.52 0.78
CA GLN A 174 9.41 8.21 -0.36
C GLN A 174 8.61 7.86 -1.63
N MET A 175 7.56 7.04 -1.51
CA MET A 175 6.65 6.74 -2.62
C MET A 175 6.03 8.02 -3.18
N ILE A 176 5.49 8.88 -2.32
CA ILE A 176 4.88 10.17 -2.69
C ILE A 176 5.90 11.06 -3.43
N SER A 177 7.13 11.15 -2.93
CA SER A 177 8.20 11.91 -3.59
C SER A 177 8.46 11.40 -5.00
N THR A 178 8.62 10.08 -5.17
CA THR A 178 8.85 9.45 -6.48
C THR A 178 7.66 9.64 -7.42
N LEU A 179 6.43 9.49 -6.90
CA LEU A 179 5.21 9.72 -7.70
C LEU A 179 5.08 11.18 -8.13
N ASN A 180 5.46 12.14 -7.28
CA ASN A 180 5.49 13.56 -7.64
C ASN A 180 6.49 13.86 -8.78
N GLU A 181 7.63 13.17 -8.81
CA GLU A 181 8.57 13.27 -9.94
C GLU A 181 7.96 12.69 -11.22
N MET A 182 7.34 11.52 -11.14
CA MET A 182 6.60 10.93 -12.28
C MET A 182 5.48 11.85 -12.75
N ASN A 183 4.71 12.44 -11.82
CA ASN A 183 3.64 13.38 -12.16
C ASN A 183 4.18 14.58 -12.94
N ARG A 184 5.28 15.20 -12.49
CA ARG A 184 5.90 16.35 -13.21
C ARG A 184 6.39 15.98 -14.61
N LEU A 185 6.89 14.75 -14.79
CA LEU A 185 7.40 14.28 -16.08
C LEU A 185 6.28 13.98 -17.09
N HIS A 186 5.19 13.36 -16.63
CA HIS A 186 4.09 12.93 -17.50
C HIS A 186 2.98 13.96 -17.64
N PHE A 187 2.81 14.83 -16.63
CA PHE A 187 1.73 15.83 -16.58
C PHE A 187 2.31 17.21 -16.21
N PRO A 188 3.17 17.78 -17.09
CA PRO A 188 3.72 19.10 -16.82
C PRO A 188 2.60 20.12 -16.69
N ALA A 189 2.68 20.99 -15.67
CA ALA A 189 1.76 22.10 -15.53
C ALA A 189 1.78 22.91 -16.85
N SER A 190 0.60 23.18 -17.41
CA SER A 190 0.51 24.05 -18.57
C SER A 190 1.03 25.43 -18.16
N ALA A 191 2.12 25.87 -18.81
CA ALA A 191 2.74 27.18 -18.61
C ALA A 191 1.77 28.30 -19.00
#